data_4876e1aba41be2fa6e568faf5eeb8326
#
_entry.id   4876e1aba41be2fa6e568faf5eeb8326
#
_cell.length_a   1.000
_cell.length_b   1.000
_cell.length_c   1.000
_cell.angle_alpha   90.00
_cell.angle_beta   90.00
_cell.angle_gamma   90.00
#
_symmetry.space_group_name_H-M   'P 1'
#
loop_
_entity.id
_entity.type
_entity.pdbx_description
1 polymer ?
#
loop_
_entity_poly.entity_id
_entity_poly.type
_entity_poly.pdbx_seq_one_letter_code
_entity_poly.pdbx_strand_id
1 'polypeptide(L)'
;FRGHIFYGQQEYSENVFIIKRGRVAMCLCTPEGDMRNTMVLDAGCMFGNQTLFDGSPNSCQAEVVSDEADVYVIPKEEASSRIRDNFQMTHNILMQSNRINRMLLTQIELMSFHHSEGRVCFYLLHLAEQYSEEKNGQKLLYIRFTHQDIAEITGLSRVCVSNIISGLVKDRILMKKSGLYYVVQMDALRQRINDSGVSC
;
A
#
# COMPACT_ATOMS: atom_id res chain seq x y z
N PHE A 1 -16.30 -3.71 -9.25
CA PHE A 1 -15.81 -5.08 -8.99
C PHE A 1 -14.30 -5.11 -9.15
N ARG A 2 -13.64 -6.09 -8.55
CA ARG A 2 -12.18 -6.31 -8.65
C ARG A 2 -11.70 -6.23 -10.10
N GLY A 3 -10.58 -5.55 -10.34
CA GLY A 3 -10.02 -5.33 -11.67
C GLY A 3 -10.65 -4.17 -12.47
N HIS A 4 -11.65 -3.46 -11.90
CA HIS A 4 -12.18 -2.27 -12.54
C HIS A 4 -11.15 -1.13 -12.46
N ILE A 5 -10.83 -0.53 -13.61
CA ILE A 5 -9.91 0.59 -13.74
C ILE A 5 -10.73 1.88 -13.88
N PHE A 6 -10.48 2.86 -13.00
CA PHE A 6 -11.12 4.17 -13.05
C PHE A 6 -10.48 5.09 -14.08
N TYR A 7 -9.15 5.05 -14.17
CA TYR A 7 -8.33 5.77 -15.15
C TYR A 7 -6.94 5.12 -15.23
N GLY A 8 -6.30 5.25 -16.36
CA GLY A 8 -4.93 4.79 -16.62
C GLY A 8 -3.88 5.78 -16.13
N GLN A 9 -2.63 5.29 -16.07
CA GLN A 9 -1.47 6.14 -15.82
C GLN A 9 -1.29 7.12 -16.98
N GLN A 10 -0.92 8.37 -16.68
CA GLN A 10 -0.79 9.48 -17.63
C GLN A 10 -2.11 9.91 -18.28
N GLU A 11 -3.24 9.47 -17.79
CA GLU A 11 -4.55 9.97 -18.23
C GLU A 11 -5.02 11.15 -17.37
N TYR A 12 -5.75 12.06 -18.02
CA TYR A 12 -6.45 13.15 -17.32
C TYR A 12 -7.79 12.64 -16.82
N SER A 13 -8.15 12.98 -15.60
CA SER A 13 -9.46 12.64 -15.04
C SER A 13 -10.40 13.86 -15.04
N GLU A 14 -11.60 13.68 -15.59
CA GLU A 14 -12.67 14.67 -15.48
C GLU A 14 -13.43 14.57 -14.17
N ASN A 15 -13.16 13.53 -13.38
CA ASN A 15 -13.81 13.26 -12.12
C ASN A 15 -12.78 13.06 -10.99
N VAL A 16 -13.21 13.40 -9.79
CA VAL A 16 -12.57 13.05 -8.55
C VAL A 16 -13.40 11.96 -7.88
N PHE A 17 -12.76 11.01 -7.24
CA PHE A 17 -13.40 9.85 -6.65
C PHE A 17 -13.15 9.82 -5.13
N ILE A 18 -14.18 9.45 -4.35
CA ILE A 18 -14.05 9.21 -2.90
C ILE A 18 -14.54 7.78 -2.63
N ILE A 19 -13.69 6.98 -2.00
CA ILE A 19 -14.03 5.58 -1.67
C ILE A 19 -15.03 5.59 -0.51
N LYS A 20 -16.22 5.04 -0.74
CA LYS A 20 -17.23 4.81 0.29
C LYS A 20 -17.02 3.47 0.98
N ARG A 21 -16.69 2.44 0.22
CA ARG A 21 -16.43 1.07 0.67
C ARG A 21 -15.48 0.37 -0.29
N GLY A 22 -14.71 -0.59 0.20
CA GLY A 22 -13.74 -1.35 -0.60
C GLY A 22 -12.38 -0.69 -0.63
N ARG A 23 -11.52 -1.15 -1.56
CA ARG A 23 -10.13 -0.72 -1.70
C ARG A 23 -9.77 -0.51 -3.15
N VAL A 24 -9.00 0.55 -3.40
CA VAL A 24 -8.46 0.93 -4.71
C VAL A 24 -6.93 0.98 -4.61
N ALA A 25 -6.24 0.25 -5.49
CA ALA A 25 -4.80 0.35 -5.62
C ALA A 25 -4.41 1.45 -6.61
N MET A 26 -3.33 2.14 -6.29
CA MET A 26 -2.64 3.04 -7.18
C MET A 26 -1.45 2.28 -7.78
N CYS A 27 -1.45 2.08 -9.09
CA CYS A 27 -0.51 1.20 -9.77
C CYS A 27 0.38 2.00 -10.74
N LEU A 28 1.68 1.72 -10.73
CA LEU A 28 2.57 2.09 -11.82
C LEU A 28 2.58 0.97 -12.85
N CYS A 29 2.48 1.36 -14.12
CA CYS A 29 2.47 0.44 -15.26
C CYS A 29 3.64 0.74 -16.17
N THR A 30 4.33 -0.30 -16.67
CA THR A 30 5.33 -0.15 -17.72
C THR A 30 4.70 -0.31 -19.10
N PRO A 31 5.34 0.18 -20.18
CA PRO A 31 4.85 -0.04 -21.54
C PRO A 31 4.71 -1.52 -21.91
N GLU A 32 5.48 -2.39 -21.28
CA GLU A 32 5.49 -3.85 -21.48
C GLU A 32 4.32 -4.54 -20.76
N GLY A 33 3.56 -3.79 -19.92
CA GLY A 33 2.39 -4.27 -19.19
C GLY A 33 2.68 -4.77 -17.77
N ASP A 34 3.91 -4.62 -17.30
CA ASP A 34 4.22 -4.91 -15.89
C ASP A 34 3.54 -3.88 -14.97
N MET A 35 2.93 -4.35 -13.90
CA MET A 35 2.22 -3.51 -12.95
C MET A 35 2.83 -3.62 -11.56
N ARG A 36 2.88 -2.50 -10.85
CA ARG A 36 3.33 -2.42 -9.46
C ARG A 36 2.37 -1.57 -8.63
N ASN A 37 1.81 -2.16 -7.61
CA ASN A 37 1.03 -1.41 -6.62
C ASN A 37 1.98 -0.51 -5.81
N THR A 38 1.76 0.80 -5.83
CA THR A 38 2.50 1.77 -5.03
C THR A 38 1.84 1.99 -3.67
N MET A 39 0.52 1.95 -3.63
CA MET A 39 -0.27 2.08 -2.42
C MET A 39 -1.68 1.51 -2.63
N VAL A 40 -2.34 1.19 -1.52
CA VAL A 40 -3.76 0.83 -1.50
C VAL A 40 -4.50 1.87 -0.66
N LEU A 41 -5.56 2.42 -1.23
CA LEU A 41 -6.42 3.41 -0.60
C LEU A 41 -7.67 2.72 -0.05
N ASP A 42 -8.05 3.06 1.18
CA ASP A 42 -9.23 2.56 1.88
C ASP A 42 -10.39 3.56 1.85
N ALA A 43 -11.53 3.17 2.42
CA ALA A 43 -12.70 4.03 2.56
C ALA A 43 -12.34 5.38 3.21
N GLY A 44 -12.93 6.46 2.70
CA GLY A 44 -12.67 7.84 3.08
C GLY A 44 -11.53 8.52 2.29
N CYS A 45 -10.73 7.77 1.53
CA CYS A 45 -9.68 8.34 0.69
C CYS A 45 -10.24 8.90 -0.62
N MET A 46 -9.64 10.01 -1.07
CA MET A 46 -9.88 10.64 -2.37
C MET A 46 -8.78 10.23 -3.36
N PHE A 47 -9.14 10.05 -4.64
CA PHE A 47 -8.19 9.81 -5.73
C PHE A 47 -8.68 10.44 -7.04
N GLY A 48 -7.83 10.48 -8.08
CA GLY A 48 -8.12 11.18 -9.33
C GLY A 48 -8.06 12.70 -9.23
N ASN A 49 -7.46 13.22 -8.16
CA ASN A 49 -7.44 14.64 -7.82
C ASN A 49 -6.19 15.40 -8.34
N GLN A 50 -5.22 14.73 -8.95
CA GLN A 50 -4.01 15.41 -9.48
C GLN A 50 -4.38 16.40 -10.58
N THR A 51 -5.17 15.98 -11.55
CA THR A 51 -5.67 16.85 -12.63
C THR A 51 -6.44 18.06 -12.10
N LEU A 52 -7.13 17.92 -10.95
CA LEU A 52 -7.87 19.02 -10.34
C LEU A 52 -6.96 20.09 -9.74
N PHE A 53 -5.86 19.69 -9.07
CA PHE A 53 -5.05 20.62 -8.27
C PHE A 53 -3.91 21.26 -9.05
N ASP A 54 -3.20 20.51 -9.88
CA ASP A 54 -2.04 21.00 -10.61
C ASP A 54 -2.16 20.92 -12.15
N GLY A 55 -3.29 20.40 -12.64
CA GLY A 55 -3.53 20.25 -14.06
C GLY A 55 -2.72 19.14 -14.73
N SER A 56 -1.99 18.33 -13.94
CA SER A 56 -1.17 17.24 -14.46
C SER A 56 -1.99 15.97 -14.69
N PRO A 57 -1.59 15.08 -15.63
CA PRO A 57 -2.20 13.78 -15.76
C PRO A 57 -1.93 12.93 -14.51
N ASN A 58 -2.78 11.94 -14.25
CA ASN A 58 -2.61 11.05 -13.10
C ASN A 58 -1.31 10.25 -13.19
N SER A 59 -0.50 10.28 -12.14
CA SER A 59 0.80 9.61 -12.10
C SER A 59 0.70 8.08 -12.04
N CYS A 60 -0.44 7.55 -11.61
CA CYS A 60 -0.73 6.14 -11.43
C CYS A 60 -2.05 5.76 -12.06
N GLN A 61 -2.21 4.50 -12.45
CA GLN A 61 -3.50 3.88 -12.70
C GLN A 61 -4.24 3.65 -11.39
N ALA A 62 -5.55 3.79 -11.37
CA ALA A 62 -6.40 3.46 -10.21
C ALA A 62 -7.27 2.23 -10.51
N GLU A 63 -7.12 1.16 -9.71
CA GLU A 63 -7.76 -0.13 -9.91
C GLU A 63 -8.39 -0.69 -8.63
N VAL A 64 -9.59 -1.28 -8.73
CA VAL A 64 -10.26 -1.94 -7.60
C VAL A 64 -9.56 -3.26 -7.27
N VAL A 65 -9.09 -3.40 -6.02
CA VAL A 65 -8.39 -4.61 -5.52
C VAL A 65 -9.20 -5.42 -4.50
N SER A 66 -10.28 -4.87 -3.94
CA SER A 66 -11.29 -5.62 -3.19
C SER A 66 -12.28 -6.30 -4.13
N ASP A 67 -13.05 -7.26 -3.65
CA ASP A 67 -14.07 -7.95 -4.48
C ASP A 67 -15.08 -6.95 -5.05
N GLU A 68 -15.46 -5.95 -4.23
CA GLU A 68 -16.29 -4.82 -4.61
C GLU A 68 -15.72 -3.52 -4.06
N ALA A 69 -16.04 -2.40 -4.73
CA ALA A 69 -15.81 -1.06 -4.23
C ALA A 69 -16.98 -0.15 -4.62
N ASP A 70 -17.46 0.63 -3.66
CA ASP A 70 -18.41 1.73 -3.88
C ASP A 70 -17.65 3.04 -3.81
N VAL A 71 -17.81 3.88 -4.81
CA VAL A 71 -17.17 5.20 -4.87
C VAL A 71 -18.18 6.30 -5.19
N TYR A 72 -17.97 7.47 -4.60
CA TYR A 72 -18.61 8.70 -5.08
C TYR A 72 -17.81 9.22 -6.27
N VAL A 73 -18.48 9.53 -7.37
CA VAL A 73 -17.90 10.14 -8.56
C VAL A 73 -18.35 11.61 -8.58
N ILE A 74 -17.41 12.53 -8.55
CA ILE A 74 -17.68 13.97 -8.44
C ILE A 74 -16.97 14.66 -9.61
N PRO A 75 -17.71 15.40 -10.47
CA PRO A 75 -17.09 16.20 -11.53
C PRO A 75 -16.06 17.17 -10.95
N LYS A 76 -14.92 17.34 -11.62
CA LYS A 76 -13.80 18.17 -11.12
C LYS A 76 -14.18 19.61 -10.82
N GLU A 77 -15.07 20.22 -11.62
CA GLU A 77 -15.56 21.58 -11.40
C GLU A 77 -16.37 21.69 -10.10
N GLU A 78 -17.24 20.71 -9.83
CA GLU A 78 -18.01 20.64 -8.60
C GLU A 78 -17.10 20.41 -7.40
N ALA A 79 -16.14 19.48 -7.52
CA ALA A 79 -15.15 19.20 -6.47
C ALA A 79 -14.32 20.46 -6.16
N SER A 80 -13.85 21.18 -7.18
CA SER A 80 -13.08 22.43 -7.03
C SER A 80 -13.86 23.49 -6.26
N SER A 81 -15.14 23.72 -6.64
CA SER A 81 -15.99 24.67 -5.94
C SER A 81 -16.19 24.32 -4.47
N ARG A 82 -16.53 23.04 -4.17
CA ARG A 82 -16.77 22.58 -2.80
C ARG A 82 -15.51 22.65 -1.93
N ILE A 83 -14.32 22.33 -2.48
CA ILE A 83 -13.05 22.37 -1.76
C ILE A 83 -12.67 23.81 -1.43
N ARG A 84 -12.86 24.75 -2.38
CA ARG A 84 -12.50 26.17 -2.20
C ARG A 84 -13.20 26.79 -1.00
N ASP A 85 -14.48 26.46 -0.79
CA ASP A 85 -15.33 27.08 0.19
C ASP A 85 -15.37 26.30 1.54
N ASN A 86 -14.64 25.18 1.62
CA ASN A 86 -14.68 24.31 2.81
C ASN A 86 -13.27 23.99 3.34
N PHE A 87 -12.85 24.78 4.36
CA PHE A 87 -11.56 24.59 5.01
C PHE A 87 -11.35 23.17 5.54
N GLN A 88 -12.37 22.53 6.12
CA GLN A 88 -12.24 21.17 6.66
C GLN A 88 -11.95 20.15 5.54
N MET A 89 -12.57 20.32 4.38
CA MET A 89 -12.33 19.46 3.22
C MET A 89 -10.90 19.63 2.71
N THR A 90 -10.45 20.87 2.56
CA THR A 90 -9.05 21.19 2.17
C THR A 90 -8.06 20.61 3.17
N HIS A 91 -8.32 20.78 4.49
CA HIS A 91 -7.47 20.21 5.54
C HIS A 91 -7.38 18.69 5.45
N ASN A 92 -8.48 17.99 5.23
CA ASN A 92 -8.50 16.52 5.10
C ASN A 92 -7.70 16.06 3.88
N ILE A 93 -7.79 16.78 2.75
CA ILE A 93 -7.01 16.49 1.54
C ILE A 93 -5.53 16.66 1.81
N LEU A 94 -5.11 17.75 2.47
CA LEU A 94 -3.72 17.97 2.85
C LEU A 94 -3.21 16.89 3.80
N MET A 95 -4.02 16.47 4.77
CA MET A 95 -3.69 15.37 5.67
C MET A 95 -3.48 14.05 4.92
N GLN A 96 -4.34 13.73 3.95
CA GLN A 96 -4.19 12.55 3.10
C GLN A 96 -2.92 12.66 2.25
N SER A 97 -2.66 13.80 1.60
CA SER A 97 -1.47 14.03 0.78
C SER A 97 -0.18 13.85 1.59
N ASN A 98 -0.12 14.40 2.80
CA ASN A 98 1.03 14.21 3.70
C ASN A 98 1.21 12.75 4.14
N ARG A 99 0.11 12.01 4.35
CA ARG A 99 0.19 10.57 4.64
C ARG A 99 0.77 9.79 3.46
N ILE A 100 0.29 10.08 2.25
CA ILE A 100 0.81 9.49 1.01
C ILE A 100 2.30 9.81 0.83
N ASN A 101 2.71 11.07 1.02
CA ASN A 101 4.13 11.46 0.93
C ASN A 101 5.01 10.68 1.91
N ARG A 102 4.58 10.52 3.17
CA ARG A 102 5.34 9.71 4.14
C ARG A 102 5.45 8.25 3.69
N MET A 103 4.38 7.66 3.17
CA MET A 103 4.41 6.29 2.65
C MET A 103 5.39 6.15 1.48
N LEU A 104 5.38 7.09 0.54
CA LEU A 104 6.30 7.10 -0.60
C LEU A 104 7.76 7.26 -0.16
N LEU A 105 8.05 8.15 0.79
CA LEU A 105 9.39 8.31 1.36
C LEU A 105 9.88 7.02 2.03
N THR A 106 9.02 6.35 2.80
CA THR A 106 9.33 5.05 3.39
C THR A 106 9.61 3.99 2.32
N GLN A 107 8.85 3.96 1.22
CA GLN A 107 9.14 3.04 0.11
C GLN A 107 10.47 3.35 -0.57
N ILE A 108 10.79 4.62 -0.79
CA ILE A 108 12.08 5.06 -1.34
C ILE A 108 13.22 4.61 -0.41
N GLU A 109 13.09 4.82 0.89
CA GLU A 109 14.06 4.37 1.91
C GLU A 109 14.29 2.86 1.83
N LEU A 110 13.20 2.08 1.82
CA LEU A 110 13.28 0.63 1.72
C LEU A 110 13.99 0.16 0.44
N MET A 111 13.67 0.80 -0.70
CA MET A 111 14.28 0.45 -1.98
C MET A 111 15.75 0.87 -2.08
N SER A 112 16.12 1.96 -1.42
CA SER A 112 17.46 2.53 -1.49
C SER A 112 18.45 1.86 -0.53
N PHE A 113 17.99 1.48 0.67
CA PHE A 113 18.88 1.08 1.75
C PHE A 113 18.69 -0.36 2.25
N HIS A 114 17.62 -1.06 1.83
CA HIS A 114 17.36 -2.42 2.30
C HIS A 114 17.40 -3.46 1.19
N HIS A 115 18.05 -4.58 1.46
CA HIS A 115 17.99 -5.77 0.62
C HIS A 115 16.62 -6.44 0.67
N SER A 116 16.41 -7.44 -0.18
CA SER A 116 15.12 -8.12 -0.33
C SER A 116 14.52 -8.63 0.98
N GLU A 117 15.33 -9.20 1.87
CA GLU A 117 14.87 -9.71 3.17
C GLU A 117 14.41 -8.57 4.08
N GLY A 118 15.17 -7.47 4.17
CA GLY A 118 14.80 -6.31 4.97
C GLY A 118 13.48 -5.68 4.54
N ARG A 119 13.21 -5.60 3.24
CA ARG A 119 11.94 -5.08 2.71
C ARG A 119 10.75 -5.95 3.14
N VAL A 120 10.89 -7.26 3.05
CA VAL A 120 9.84 -8.20 3.49
C VAL A 120 9.64 -8.11 5.00
N CYS A 121 10.72 -8.10 5.78
CA CYS A 121 10.66 -7.98 7.24
C CYS A 121 10.02 -6.66 7.69
N PHE A 122 10.36 -5.55 7.04
CA PHE A 122 9.76 -4.24 7.31
C PHE A 122 8.25 -4.26 7.07
N TYR A 123 7.82 -4.80 5.93
CA TYR A 123 6.40 -4.88 5.62
C TYR A 123 5.64 -5.78 6.60
N LEU A 124 6.21 -6.92 6.98
CA LEU A 124 5.64 -7.81 8.00
C LEU A 124 5.56 -7.13 9.38
N LEU A 125 6.58 -6.35 9.75
CA LEU A 125 6.58 -5.55 10.99
C LEU A 125 5.45 -4.54 10.97
N HIS A 126 5.30 -3.80 9.87
CA HIS A 126 4.21 -2.83 9.70
C HIS A 126 2.83 -3.50 9.82
N LEU A 127 2.62 -4.64 9.16
CA LEU A 127 1.39 -5.42 9.30
C LEU A 127 1.16 -5.85 10.76
N ALA A 128 2.21 -6.28 11.45
CA ALA A 128 2.11 -6.71 12.84
C ALA A 128 1.78 -5.56 13.80
N GLU A 129 2.23 -4.36 13.52
CA GLU A 129 1.92 -3.17 14.33
C GLU A 129 0.52 -2.64 14.08
N GLN A 130 0.02 -2.70 12.86
CA GLN A 130 -1.27 -2.12 12.46
C GLN A 130 -2.44 -3.11 12.55
N TYR A 131 -2.20 -4.39 12.26
CA TYR A 131 -3.24 -5.39 12.00
C TYR A 131 -2.99 -6.69 12.74
N SER A 132 -2.54 -6.64 13.99
CA SER A 132 -2.39 -7.81 14.81
C SER A 132 -3.11 -7.68 16.14
N GLU A 133 -3.48 -8.83 16.69
CA GLU A 133 -3.91 -8.99 18.07
C GLU A 133 -2.83 -9.75 18.83
N GLU A 134 -2.59 -9.36 20.08
CA GLU A 134 -1.66 -10.08 20.92
C GLU A 134 -2.34 -11.34 21.46
N LYS A 135 -1.71 -12.49 21.24
CA LYS A 135 -2.18 -13.78 21.71
C LYS A 135 -1.01 -14.60 22.23
N ASN A 136 -1.00 -14.88 23.53
CA ASN A 136 0.07 -15.65 24.21
C ASN A 136 1.48 -15.06 23.98
N GLY A 137 1.63 -13.75 24.04
CA GLY A 137 2.90 -13.05 23.81
C GLY A 137 3.36 -13.02 22.34
N GLN A 138 2.51 -13.39 21.41
CA GLN A 138 2.77 -13.36 19.97
C GLN A 138 1.77 -12.45 19.27
N LYS A 139 2.18 -11.81 18.18
CA LYS A 139 1.30 -10.99 17.35
C LYS A 139 0.70 -11.83 16.24
N LEU A 140 -0.60 -12.13 16.36
CA LEU A 140 -1.39 -12.79 15.33
C LEU A 140 -1.81 -11.76 14.28
N LEU A 141 -1.34 -11.93 13.04
CA LEU A 141 -1.80 -11.14 11.90
C LEU A 141 -3.20 -11.65 11.48
N TYR A 142 -4.23 -10.84 11.70
CA TYR A 142 -5.59 -11.18 11.30
C TYR A 142 -5.92 -10.79 9.84
N ILE A 143 -5.03 -10.07 9.16
CA ILE A 143 -5.11 -9.82 7.71
C ILE A 143 -4.51 -11.01 6.97
N ARG A 144 -5.28 -11.55 6.03
CA ARG A 144 -4.77 -12.53 5.08
C ARG A 144 -4.04 -11.80 3.96
N PHE A 145 -2.84 -12.22 3.67
CA PHE A 145 -2.05 -11.77 2.55
C PHE A 145 -1.46 -12.97 1.81
N THR A 146 -1.22 -12.80 0.54
CA THR A 146 -0.50 -13.77 -0.29
C THR A 146 0.97 -13.35 -0.43
N HIS A 147 1.85 -14.27 -0.82
CA HIS A 147 3.21 -13.91 -1.18
C HIS A 147 3.25 -12.99 -2.41
N GLN A 148 2.23 -13.02 -3.24
CA GLN A 148 2.07 -12.11 -4.36
C GLN A 148 1.80 -10.67 -3.89
N ASP A 149 0.91 -10.48 -2.91
CA ASP A 149 0.62 -9.15 -2.35
C ASP A 149 1.88 -8.49 -1.76
N ILE A 150 2.69 -9.29 -1.03
CA ILE A 150 3.97 -8.80 -0.50
C ILE A 150 4.95 -8.48 -1.63
N ALA A 151 5.02 -9.33 -2.66
CA ALA A 151 5.91 -9.14 -3.81
C ALA A 151 5.61 -7.82 -4.53
N GLU A 152 4.34 -7.52 -4.76
CA GLU A 152 3.88 -6.28 -5.41
C GLU A 152 4.27 -5.04 -4.59
N ILE A 153 4.07 -5.07 -3.27
CA ILE A 153 4.37 -3.93 -2.40
C ILE A 153 5.88 -3.74 -2.22
N THR A 154 6.64 -4.83 -2.07
CA THR A 154 8.09 -4.77 -1.82
C THR A 154 8.92 -4.65 -3.10
N GLY A 155 8.29 -4.82 -4.27
CA GLY A 155 8.96 -4.83 -5.56
C GLY A 155 9.88 -6.02 -5.79
N LEU A 156 9.51 -7.16 -5.23
CA LEU A 156 10.25 -8.42 -5.36
C LEU A 156 9.44 -9.42 -6.19
N SER A 157 10.10 -10.49 -6.66
CA SER A 157 9.37 -11.60 -7.25
C SER A 157 8.67 -12.43 -6.16
N ARG A 158 7.53 -13.04 -6.50
CA ARG A 158 6.81 -13.96 -5.59
C ARG A 158 7.71 -15.08 -5.07
N VAL A 159 8.63 -15.58 -5.90
CA VAL A 159 9.59 -16.64 -5.54
C VAL A 159 10.55 -16.13 -4.47
N CYS A 160 11.08 -14.93 -4.64
CA CYS A 160 11.96 -14.30 -3.65
C CYS A 160 11.25 -14.15 -2.29
N VAL A 161 10.04 -13.60 -2.28
CA VAL A 161 9.22 -13.47 -1.06
C VAL A 161 8.94 -14.82 -0.43
N SER A 162 8.60 -15.85 -1.22
CA SER A 162 8.34 -17.20 -0.71
C SER A 162 9.56 -17.79 0.01
N ASN A 163 10.74 -17.60 -0.55
CA ASN A 163 12.01 -18.07 0.04
C ASN A 163 12.31 -17.34 1.34
N ILE A 164 12.15 -16.02 1.39
CA ILE A 164 12.36 -15.21 2.59
C ILE A 164 11.39 -15.64 3.70
N ILE A 165 10.09 -15.73 3.41
CA ILE A 165 9.08 -16.15 4.39
C ILE A 165 9.39 -17.56 4.92
N SER A 166 9.80 -18.47 4.05
CA SER A 166 10.20 -19.83 4.45
C SER A 166 11.41 -19.82 5.39
N GLY A 167 12.39 -18.94 5.13
CA GLY A 167 13.53 -18.71 6.03
C GLY A 167 13.08 -18.20 7.39
N LEU A 168 12.24 -17.17 7.43
CA LEU A 168 11.72 -16.61 8.69
C LEU A 168 10.90 -17.62 9.50
N VAL A 169 10.17 -18.53 8.83
CA VAL A 169 9.46 -19.62 9.50
C VAL A 169 10.45 -20.66 10.05
N LYS A 170 11.47 -21.03 9.29
CA LYS A 170 12.53 -21.95 9.74
C LYS A 170 13.27 -21.40 10.97
N ASP A 171 13.55 -20.11 10.99
CA ASP A 171 14.22 -19.41 12.10
C ASP A 171 13.27 -19.11 13.27
N ARG A 172 12.00 -19.54 13.19
CA ARG A 172 10.96 -19.33 14.21
C ARG A 172 10.67 -17.86 14.52
N ILE A 173 10.96 -16.97 13.58
CA ILE A 173 10.57 -15.55 13.65
C ILE A 173 9.10 -15.41 13.27
N LEU A 174 8.67 -16.19 12.27
CA LEU A 174 7.27 -16.36 11.90
C LEU A 174 6.79 -17.78 12.18
N MET A 175 5.50 -17.92 12.42
CA MET A 175 4.82 -19.22 12.47
C MET A 175 3.57 -19.13 11.61
N LYS A 176 3.29 -20.19 10.84
CA LYS A 176 2.06 -20.32 10.05
C LYS A 176 1.15 -21.35 10.70
N LYS A 177 -0.09 -20.97 11.05
CA LYS A 177 -1.09 -21.87 11.62
C LYS A 177 -2.47 -21.53 11.03
N SER A 178 -3.17 -22.55 10.53
CA SER A 178 -4.52 -22.40 9.94
C SER A 178 -4.62 -21.31 8.86
N GLY A 179 -3.58 -21.16 8.04
CA GLY A 179 -3.52 -20.16 6.97
C GLY A 179 -3.23 -18.72 7.40
N LEU A 180 -3.04 -18.48 8.70
CA LEU A 180 -2.64 -17.19 9.26
C LEU A 180 -1.17 -17.20 9.69
N TYR A 181 -0.56 -16.03 9.70
CA TYR A 181 0.80 -15.84 10.17
C TYR A 181 0.81 -15.23 11.57
N TYR A 182 1.75 -15.70 12.39
CA TYR A 182 2.07 -15.16 13.70
C TYR A 182 3.48 -14.62 13.66
N VAL A 183 3.69 -13.40 14.10
CA VAL A 183 5.02 -12.88 14.40
C VAL A 183 5.37 -13.30 15.80
N VAL A 184 6.31 -14.26 15.91
CA VAL A 184 6.70 -14.88 17.18
C VAL A 184 7.75 -14.02 17.88
N GLN A 185 8.66 -13.42 17.12
CA GLN A 185 9.81 -12.66 17.64
C GLN A 185 9.88 -11.30 16.93
N MET A 186 9.24 -10.28 17.51
CA MET A 186 9.21 -8.92 16.95
C MET A 186 10.61 -8.29 16.86
N ASP A 187 11.46 -8.51 17.89
CA ASP A 187 12.81 -7.92 17.92
C ASP A 187 13.74 -8.58 16.90
N ALA A 188 13.61 -9.90 16.70
CA ALA A 188 14.34 -10.59 15.65
C ALA A 188 13.93 -10.10 14.25
N LEU A 189 12.63 -9.80 14.04
CA LEU A 189 12.15 -9.22 12.80
C LEU A 189 12.74 -7.81 12.56
N ARG A 190 12.82 -6.97 13.61
CA ARG A 190 13.47 -5.65 13.56
C ARG A 190 14.97 -5.77 13.27
N GLN A 191 15.66 -6.74 13.88
CA GLN A 191 17.08 -6.95 13.64
C GLN A 191 17.36 -7.33 12.19
N ARG A 192 16.54 -8.19 11.57
CA ARG A 192 16.67 -8.55 10.14
C ARG A 192 16.55 -7.34 9.21
N ILE A 193 15.77 -6.34 9.58
CA ILE A 193 15.68 -5.09 8.83
C ILE A 193 17.01 -4.34 8.89
N ASN A 194 17.60 -4.22 10.09
CA ASN A 194 18.83 -3.47 10.29
C ASN A 194 20.05 -4.19 9.67
N ASP A 195 20.13 -5.51 9.79
CA ASP A 195 21.22 -6.33 9.23
C ASP A 195 21.16 -6.34 7.69
N SER A 196 20.02 -6.04 7.11
CA SER A 196 19.82 -5.93 5.66
C SER A 196 20.15 -4.55 5.09
N GLY A 197 20.54 -3.60 5.92
CA GLY A 197 21.00 -2.27 5.49
C GLY A 197 22.29 -2.35 4.68
N VAL A 198 22.45 -1.46 3.71
CA VAL A 198 23.71 -1.34 2.96
C VAL A 198 24.78 -0.88 3.93
N SER A 199 25.75 -1.75 4.21
CA SER A 199 27.00 -1.32 4.85
C SER A 199 27.71 -0.37 3.86
N CYS A 200 27.80 0.92 4.20
CA CYS A 200 28.65 1.86 3.51
C CYS A 200 30.12 1.51 3.67
#